data_04d8e11653b87b8c4a988509bb1b3f21
#
_entry.id   04d8e11653b87b8c4a988509bb1b3f21
#
_cell.length_a   1.000
_cell.length_b   1.000
_cell.length_c   1.000
_cell.angle_alpha   90.00
_cell.angle_beta   90.00
_cell.angle_gamma   90.00
#
_symmetry.space_group_name_H-M   'P 1'
#
loop_
_entity.id
_entity.type
_entity.pdbx_description
1 polymer ?
#
loop_
_entity_poly.entity_id
_entity_poly.type
_entity_poly.pdbx_seq_one_letter_code
_entity_poly.pdbx_strand_id
1 'polypeptide(L)'
;MNFAMALDYQSCINCKACEVACKEENGVQLGADKQRIWVGQTEETIFGKPFVNFYPSQCNHCLDAPCVDVCPTNASHFTVGGLVMVDKEKCILCKGCMEACPYDARFVDDKKVAVDKCTFCYDTRILNGETTTACQATCPTKVRLFGDLDDENGELVQLLKSRKFFVLKEDEGTVPKLFYLVPEQDENFAIRSIGHNTKIYTWDEFKPIIEKAKAKRSPQWKSM
;
A
#
# COMPACT_ATOMS: atom_id res chain seq x y z
N MET A 1 15.28 -5.68 -6.32
CA MET A 1 14.23 -4.66 -6.12
C MET A 1 13.07 -5.26 -5.34
N ASN A 2 12.54 -4.51 -4.38
CA ASN A 2 11.39 -4.89 -3.56
C ASN A 2 10.61 -3.61 -3.19
N PHE A 3 9.73 -3.15 -4.06
CA PHE A 3 9.05 -1.85 -3.93
C PHE A 3 8.05 -1.81 -2.78
N ALA A 4 8.05 -0.70 -2.06
CA ALA A 4 7.22 -0.44 -0.89
C ALA A 4 6.90 1.05 -0.75
N MET A 5 6.08 1.39 0.23
CA MET A 5 5.76 2.80 0.55
C MET A 5 5.63 3.00 2.06
N ALA A 6 6.21 4.08 2.56
CA ALA A 6 5.95 4.59 3.90
C ALA A 6 4.95 5.75 3.85
N LEU A 7 4.16 5.88 4.92
CA LEU A 7 3.13 6.89 5.08
C LEU A 7 3.33 7.62 6.42
N ASP A 8 3.69 8.89 6.36
CA ASP A 8 3.60 9.79 7.52
C ASP A 8 2.17 10.32 7.64
N TYR A 9 1.26 9.42 8.06
CA TYR A 9 -0.18 9.65 7.99
C TYR A 9 -0.66 10.84 8.84
N GLN A 10 0.06 11.21 9.90
CA GLN A 10 -0.28 12.36 10.72
C GLN A 10 -0.14 13.71 9.98
N SER A 11 0.73 13.76 8.99
CA SER A 11 0.85 14.92 8.11
C SER A 11 -0.26 14.99 7.06
N CYS A 12 -1.17 14.00 7.01
CA CYS A 12 -2.27 13.99 6.06
C CYS A 12 -3.36 14.99 6.44
N ILE A 13 -3.72 15.87 5.51
CA ILE A 13 -4.78 16.88 5.67
C ILE A 13 -6.06 16.53 4.90
N ASN A 14 -6.18 15.29 4.40
CA ASN A 14 -7.34 14.80 3.63
C ASN A 14 -7.70 15.66 2.41
N CYS A 15 -6.73 16.28 1.75
CA CYS A 15 -6.96 17.18 0.61
C CYS A 15 -7.37 16.46 -0.69
N LYS A 16 -7.34 15.12 -0.73
CA LYS A 16 -7.69 14.26 -1.88
C LYS A 16 -6.82 14.43 -3.14
N ALA A 17 -5.80 15.28 -3.13
CA ALA A 17 -4.92 15.50 -4.28
C ALA A 17 -4.30 14.19 -4.80
N CYS A 18 -3.91 13.29 -3.90
CA CYS A 18 -3.37 11.97 -4.26
C CYS A 18 -4.40 11.08 -4.99
N GLU A 19 -5.68 11.14 -4.60
CA GLU A 19 -6.75 10.37 -5.26
C GLU A 19 -6.99 10.87 -6.69
N VAL A 20 -7.03 12.19 -6.88
CA VAL A 20 -7.18 12.82 -8.20
C VAL A 20 -5.98 12.50 -9.10
N ALA A 21 -4.75 12.70 -8.60
CA ALA A 21 -3.54 12.40 -9.36
C ALA A 21 -3.44 10.92 -9.74
N CYS A 22 -3.88 10.01 -8.87
CA CYS A 22 -3.90 8.57 -9.18
C CYS A 22 -4.89 8.25 -10.32
N LYS A 23 -6.08 8.90 -10.31
CA LYS A 23 -7.08 8.71 -11.37
C LYS A 23 -6.57 9.23 -12.71
N GLU A 24 -5.99 10.42 -12.72
CA GLU A 24 -5.44 11.04 -13.93
C GLU A 24 -4.30 10.20 -14.51
N GLU A 25 -3.29 9.91 -13.71
CA GLU A 25 -2.08 9.17 -14.10
C GLU A 25 -2.39 7.77 -14.68
N ASN A 26 -3.33 7.07 -14.05
CA ASN A 26 -3.57 5.64 -14.35
C ASN A 26 -4.86 5.39 -15.14
N GLY A 27 -5.55 6.42 -15.59
CA GLY A 27 -6.81 6.30 -16.30
C GLY A 27 -7.87 5.53 -15.49
N VAL A 28 -7.95 5.79 -14.18
CA VAL A 28 -8.90 5.08 -13.31
C VAL A 28 -10.31 5.60 -13.58
N GLN A 29 -11.25 4.68 -13.72
CA GLN A 29 -12.66 4.98 -13.95
C GLN A 29 -13.20 5.98 -12.91
N LEU A 30 -14.06 6.90 -13.32
CA LEU A 30 -14.78 7.80 -12.42
C LEU A 30 -15.81 7.02 -11.59
N GLY A 31 -16.04 7.49 -10.37
CA GLY A 31 -16.94 6.89 -9.39
C GLY A 31 -16.33 6.97 -8.00
N ALA A 32 -17.17 7.13 -6.98
CA ALA A 32 -16.69 7.19 -5.58
C ALA A 32 -16.18 5.84 -5.08
N ASP A 33 -16.70 4.75 -5.64
CA ASP A 33 -16.32 3.36 -5.38
C ASP A 33 -15.19 2.85 -6.31
N LYS A 34 -14.71 3.66 -7.25
CA LYS A 34 -13.69 3.32 -8.24
C LYS A 34 -12.36 3.99 -7.88
N GLN A 35 -11.67 3.45 -6.89
CA GLN A 35 -10.46 4.09 -6.35
C GLN A 35 -9.33 3.07 -6.19
N ARG A 36 -8.12 3.44 -6.63
CA ARG A 36 -6.88 2.70 -6.35
C ARG A 36 -6.26 3.08 -5.01
N ILE A 37 -6.55 4.30 -4.57
CA ILE A 37 -6.11 4.85 -3.28
C ILE A 37 -7.27 5.66 -2.68
N TRP A 38 -7.33 5.73 -1.38
CA TRP A 38 -8.32 6.51 -0.64
C TRP A 38 -7.73 7.04 0.66
N VAL A 39 -8.39 7.99 1.27
CA VAL A 39 -8.07 8.46 2.61
C VAL A 39 -9.25 8.14 3.51
N GLY A 40 -9.03 7.19 4.42
CA GLY A 40 -9.96 6.89 5.51
C GLY A 40 -9.92 7.96 6.59
N GLN A 41 -10.97 8.04 7.39
CA GLN A 41 -11.10 8.95 8.52
C GLN A 41 -11.58 8.20 9.75
N THR A 42 -10.97 8.47 10.89
CA THR A 42 -11.48 8.04 12.20
C THR A 42 -11.67 9.25 13.10
N GLU A 43 -12.71 9.20 13.93
CA GLU A 43 -13.04 10.24 14.91
C GLU A 43 -13.02 9.62 16.30
N GLU A 44 -12.29 10.24 17.20
CA GLU A 44 -12.15 9.80 18.59
C GLU A 44 -12.25 10.99 19.55
N THR A 45 -12.66 10.72 20.79
CA THR A 45 -12.58 11.71 21.86
C THR A 45 -11.41 11.35 22.78
N ILE A 46 -10.36 12.16 22.77
CA ILE A 46 -9.17 11.97 23.59
C ILE A 46 -9.08 13.10 24.61
N PHE A 47 -9.09 12.75 25.91
CA PHE A 47 -9.11 13.72 27.03
C PHE A 47 -10.24 14.77 26.91
N GLY A 48 -11.42 14.33 26.44
CA GLY A 48 -12.60 15.20 26.30
C GLY A 48 -12.56 16.14 25.09
N LYS A 49 -11.58 16.01 24.21
CA LYS A 49 -11.47 16.78 22.95
C LYS A 49 -11.69 15.87 21.74
N PRO A 50 -12.43 16.35 20.72
CA PRO A 50 -12.57 15.60 19.48
C PRO A 50 -11.24 15.55 18.72
N PHE A 51 -10.91 14.36 18.23
CA PHE A 51 -9.73 14.11 17.42
C PHE A 51 -10.14 13.45 16.11
N VAL A 52 -9.60 13.93 15.01
CA VAL A 52 -9.84 13.38 13.67
C VAL A 52 -8.50 12.94 13.09
N ASN A 53 -8.40 11.68 12.69
CA ASN A 53 -7.22 11.14 12.02
C ASN A 53 -7.56 10.75 10.59
N PHE A 54 -6.62 10.97 9.68
CA PHE A 54 -6.72 10.62 8.27
C PHE A 54 -5.71 9.52 7.93
N TYR A 55 -6.22 8.44 7.30
CA TYR A 55 -5.40 7.28 6.92
C TYR A 55 -5.37 7.15 5.40
N PRO A 56 -4.30 7.62 4.74
CA PRO A 56 -4.08 7.29 3.34
C PRO A 56 -3.90 5.79 3.18
N SER A 57 -4.71 5.16 2.34
CA SER A 57 -4.71 3.71 2.14
C SER A 57 -4.68 3.36 0.65
N GLN A 58 -4.24 2.14 0.35
CA GLN A 58 -4.13 1.59 -0.99
C GLN A 58 -3.82 0.09 -0.94
N CYS A 59 -3.60 -0.55 -2.10
CA CYS A 59 -3.05 -1.91 -2.11
C CYS A 59 -1.69 -1.95 -1.40
N ASN A 60 -1.55 -2.88 -0.46
CA ASN A 60 -0.32 -3.04 0.33
C ASN A 60 0.78 -3.82 -0.39
N HIS A 61 0.55 -4.33 -1.61
CA HIS A 61 1.50 -5.16 -2.34
C HIS A 61 2.17 -6.23 -1.47
N CYS A 62 1.33 -6.95 -0.70
CA CYS A 62 1.75 -7.96 0.27
C CYS A 62 2.73 -8.97 -0.32
N LEU A 63 3.70 -9.42 0.47
CA LEU A 63 4.63 -10.49 0.06
C LEU A 63 3.96 -11.87 0.16
N ASP A 64 3.10 -12.12 1.15
CA ASP A 64 2.19 -13.25 1.20
C ASP A 64 0.79 -12.77 0.80
N ALA A 65 0.50 -12.78 -0.50
CA ALA A 65 -0.67 -12.16 -1.08
C ALA A 65 -1.79 -13.17 -1.36
N PRO A 66 -2.82 -13.30 -0.48
CA PRO A 66 -3.91 -14.25 -0.68
C PRO A 66 -4.68 -14.00 -1.98
N CYS A 67 -4.73 -12.74 -2.43
CA CYS A 67 -5.36 -12.36 -3.69
C CYS A 67 -4.61 -12.87 -4.95
N VAL A 68 -3.36 -13.30 -4.84
CA VAL A 68 -2.63 -14.02 -5.89
C VAL A 68 -2.95 -15.49 -5.81
N ASP A 69 -2.93 -16.06 -4.61
CA ASP A 69 -3.09 -17.49 -4.39
C ASP A 69 -4.48 -18.00 -4.80
N VAL A 70 -5.53 -17.19 -4.65
CA VAL A 70 -6.91 -17.55 -5.02
C VAL A 70 -7.25 -17.35 -6.49
N CYS A 71 -6.35 -16.77 -7.30
CA CYS A 71 -6.68 -16.42 -8.69
C CYS A 71 -6.60 -17.64 -9.62
N PRO A 72 -7.73 -18.16 -10.14
CA PRO A 72 -7.73 -19.39 -10.93
C PRO A 72 -7.05 -19.25 -12.29
N THR A 73 -6.99 -18.02 -12.82
CA THR A 73 -6.40 -17.73 -14.14
C THR A 73 -4.99 -17.16 -14.04
N ASN A 74 -4.44 -17.00 -12.82
CA ASN A 74 -3.20 -16.25 -12.57
C ASN A 74 -3.24 -14.81 -13.11
N ALA A 75 -4.41 -14.22 -13.31
CA ALA A 75 -4.55 -12.80 -13.63
C ALA A 75 -3.97 -11.92 -12.51
N SER A 76 -4.26 -12.24 -11.24
CA SER A 76 -3.55 -11.64 -10.11
C SER A 76 -2.24 -12.40 -9.90
N HIS A 77 -1.09 -11.71 -10.02
CA HIS A 77 0.23 -12.33 -10.01
C HIS A 77 1.28 -11.41 -9.42
N PHE A 78 2.44 -11.96 -9.08
CA PHE A 78 3.62 -11.18 -8.75
C PHE A 78 4.40 -10.80 -10.00
N THR A 79 4.96 -9.58 -10.01
CA THR A 79 5.90 -9.10 -11.01
C THR A 79 7.20 -8.59 -10.36
N VAL A 80 8.10 -8.05 -11.16
CA VAL A 80 9.37 -7.46 -10.72
C VAL A 80 9.16 -6.48 -9.57
N GLY A 81 10.09 -6.45 -8.62
CA GLY A 81 10.00 -5.61 -7.44
C GLY A 81 8.95 -6.09 -6.42
N GLY A 82 8.50 -7.35 -6.51
CA GLY A 82 7.51 -7.94 -5.61
C GLY A 82 6.16 -7.24 -5.67
N LEU A 83 5.84 -6.62 -6.80
CA LEU A 83 4.55 -5.98 -7.00
C LEU A 83 3.49 -7.04 -7.30
N VAL A 84 2.34 -6.90 -6.65
CA VAL A 84 1.15 -7.64 -7.04
C VAL A 84 0.47 -6.88 -8.17
N MET A 85 0.26 -7.51 -9.31
CA MET A 85 -0.37 -6.92 -10.49
C MET A 85 -1.63 -7.69 -10.88
N VAL A 86 -2.41 -7.14 -11.81
CA VAL A 86 -3.56 -7.81 -12.43
C VAL A 86 -3.44 -7.70 -13.93
N ASP A 87 -3.27 -8.85 -14.57
CA ASP A 87 -3.37 -9.00 -16.02
C ASP A 87 -4.86 -8.93 -16.40
N LYS A 88 -5.24 -7.86 -17.06
CA LYS A 88 -6.65 -7.58 -17.39
C LYS A 88 -7.20 -8.51 -18.44
N GLU A 89 -6.36 -9.00 -19.34
CA GLU A 89 -6.76 -9.91 -20.41
C GLU A 89 -7.07 -11.32 -19.86
N LYS A 90 -6.39 -11.72 -18.79
CA LYS A 90 -6.62 -13.01 -18.11
C LYS A 90 -7.72 -12.94 -17.04
N CYS A 91 -8.17 -11.74 -16.68
CA CYS A 91 -9.15 -11.56 -15.62
C CYS A 91 -10.55 -11.97 -16.07
N ILE A 92 -11.14 -12.97 -15.44
CA ILE A 92 -12.50 -13.44 -15.69
C ILE A 92 -13.56 -12.86 -14.77
N LEU A 93 -13.22 -11.82 -14.00
CA LEU A 93 -14.12 -11.14 -13.04
C LEU A 93 -14.78 -12.06 -12.00
N CYS A 94 -14.14 -13.16 -11.61
CA CYS A 94 -14.67 -14.05 -10.55
C CYS A 94 -14.70 -13.40 -9.15
N LYS A 95 -14.04 -12.24 -8.97
CA LYS A 95 -13.95 -11.43 -7.73
C LYS A 95 -13.30 -12.12 -6.52
N GLY A 96 -12.87 -13.37 -6.59
CA GLY A 96 -12.23 -14.08 -5.49
C GLY A 96 -11.04 -13.33 -4.88
N CYS A 97 -10.27 -12.60 -5.69
CA CYS A 97 -9.17 -11.76 -5.20
C CYS A 97 -9.62 -10.48 -4.46
N MET A 98 -10.87 -10.05 -4.64
CA MET A 98 -11.46 -8.95 -3.86
C MET A 98 -11.87 -9.46 -2.48
N GLU A 99 -12.54 -10.60 -2.41
CA GLU A 99 -12.96 -11.25 -1.16
C GLU A 99 -11.76 -11.68 -0.31
N ALA A 100 -10.69 -12.17 -0.94
CA ALA A 100 -9.46 -12.56 -0.26
C ALA A 100 -8.59 -11.39 0.21
N CYS A 101 -8.89 -10.14 -0.18
CA CYS A 101 -8.10 -8.99 0.21
C CYS A 101 -8.55 -8.45 1.57
N PRO A 102 -7.75 -8.57 2.66
CA PRO A 102 -8.19 -8.07 3.95
C PRO A 102 -8.26 -6.54 4.03
N TYR A 103 -7.71 -5.84 3.04
CA TYR A 103 -7.63 -4.36 2.99
C TYR A 103 -8.70 -3.71 2.11
N ASP A 104 -9.57 -4.47 1.45
CA ASP A 104 -10.56 -3.99 0.48
C ASP A 104 -9.94 -3.11 -0.65
N ALA A 105 -8.69 -3.42 -1.01
CA ALA A 105 -7.88 -2.58 -1.89
C ALA A 105 -8.08 -2.89 -3.38
N ARG A 106 -9.24 -3.45 -3.75
CA ARG A 106 -9.58 -3.85 -5.12
C ARG A 106 -11.00 -3.45 -5.46
N PHE A 107 -11.20 -3.07 -6.72
CA PHE A 107 -12.53 -2.76 -7.25
C PHE A 107 -12.68 -3.31 -8.67
N VAL A 108 -13.90 -3.35 -9.18
CA VAL A 108 -14.19 -3.71 -10.57
C VAL A 108 -14.09 -2.44 -11.43
N ASP A 109 -13.21 -2.48 -12.43
CA ASP A 109 -13.19 -1.49 -13.52
C ASP A 109 -14.13 -1.97 -14.62
N ASP A 110 -15.32 -1.35 -14.70
CA ASP A 110 -16.37 -1.76 -15.64
C ASP A 110 -15.99 -1.47 -17.07
N LYS A 111 -15.13 -0.46 -17.31
CA LYS A 111 -14.65 -0.11 -18.66
C LYS A 111 -13.62 -1.12 -19.17
N LYS A 112 -12.75 -1.61 -18.29
CA LYS A 112 -11.73 -2.59 -18.64
C LYS A 112 -12.19 -4.03 -18.44
N VAL A 113 -13.39 -4.22 -17.88
CA VAL A 113 -14.00 -5.52 -17.58
C VAL A 113 -13.04 -6.41 -16.77
N ALA A 114 -12.38 -5.82 -15.78
CA ALA A 114 -11.38 -6.48 -14.96
C ALA A 114 -11.35 -5.90 -13.53
N VAL A 115 -10.74 -6.64 -12.60
CA VAL A 115 -10.42 -6.09 -11.28
C VAL A 115 -9.24 -5.13 -11.42
N ASP A 116 -9.32 -3.98 -10.75
CA ASP A 116 -8.23 -2.98 -10.71
C ASP A 116 -7.83 -2.66 -9.26
N LYS A 117 -6.61 -2.12 -9.10
CA LYS A 117 -6.01 -1.72 -7.83
C LYS A 117 -4.76 -0.87 -8.05
N CYS A 118 -4.18 -0.33 -6.98
CA CYS A 118 -2.90 0.37 -7.04
C CYS A 118 -1.79 -0.51 -7.63
N THR A 119 -0.99 0.06 -8.54
CA THR A 119 0.17 -0.57 -9.19
C THR A 119 1.50 0.09 -8.79
N PHE A 120 1.50 1.04 -7.83
CA PHE A 120 2.61 1.96 -7.58
C PHE A 120 3.05 2.74 -8.84
N CYS A 121 2.11 2.99 -9.76
CA CYS A 121 2.38 3.63 -11.06
C CYS A 121 3.49 2.91 -11.86
N TYR A 122 3.59 1.57 -11.72
CA TYR A 122 4.65 0.79 -12.32
C TYR A 122 4.69 0.98 -13.84
N ASP A 123 3.55 0.81 -14.51
CA ASP A 123 3.44 0.87 -15.97
C ASP A 123 3.59 2.31 -16.51
N THR A 124 3.13 3.30 -15.76
CA THR A 124 3.05 4.69 -16.23
C THR A 124 4.29 5.50 -15.88
N ARG A 125 4.98 5.18 -14.78
CA ARG A 125 6.10 5.97 -14.27
C ARG A 125 7.39 5.16 -14.07
N ILE A 126 7.33 4.06 -13.30
CA ILE A 126 8.54 3.36 -12.87
C ILE A 126 9.27 2.70 -14.04
N LEU A 127 8.53 2.07 -14.98
CA LEU A 127 9.12 1.54 -16.21
C LEU A 127 9.72 2.62 -17.12
N ASN A 128 9.27 3.86 -16.99
CA ASN A 128 9.78 5.02 -17.73
C ASN A 128 10.95 5.71 -17.03
N GLY A 129 11.47 5.11 -15.93
CA GLY A 129 12.63 5.61 -15.21
C GLY A 129 12.33 6.67 -14.16
N GLU A 130 11.05 6.95 -13.87
CA GLU A 130 10.69 7.82 -12.76
C GLU A 130 10.85 7.08 -11.42
N THR A 131 11.28 7.80 -10.40
CA THR A 131 11.53 7.25 -9.05
C THR A 131 10.40 7.50 -8.07
N THR A 132 9.34 8.21 -8.49
CA THR A 132 8.21 8.60 -7.65
C THR A 132 6.88 8.18 -8.24
N THR A 133 5.91 7.88 -7.38
CA THR A 133 4.53 7.65 -7.79
C THR A 133 3.76 8.97 -7.94
N ALA A 134 2.69 9.01 -8.76
CA ALA A 134 1.88 10.21 -8.95
C ALA A 134 1.32 10.75 -7.62
N CYS A 135 0.86 9.86 -6.73
CA CYS A 135 0.32 10.25 -5.43
C CYS A 135 1.39 10.79 -4.45
N GLN A 136 2.66 10.39 -4.60
CA GLN A 136 3.77 10.98 -3.86
C GLN A 136 4.12 12.36 -4.42
N ALA A 137 4.28 12.46 -5.73
CA ALA A 137 4.69 13.70 -6.40
C ALA A 137 3.70 14.87 -6.15
N THR A 138 2.40 14.55 -6.06
CA THR A 138 1.34 15.58 -5.86
C THR A 138 1.05 15.90 -4.39
N CYS A 139 1.60 15.15 -3.41
CA CYS A 139 1.25 15.32 -2.01
C CYS A 139 1.86 16.60 -1.42
N PRO A 140 1.07 17.62 -1.03
CA PRO A 140 1.62 18.90 -0.55
C PRO A 140 2.31 18.76 0.81
N THR A 141 1.89 17.79 1.63
CA THR A 141 2.44 17.54 2.97
C THR A 141 3.42 16.36 3.01
N LYS A 142 3.80 15.82 1.83
CA LYS A 142 4.80 14.74 1.68
C LYS A 142 4.53 13.49 2.51
N VAL A 143 3.26 13.15 2.67
CA VAL A 143 2.82 11.98 3.45
C VAL A 143 3.39 10.66 2.93
N ARG A 144 3.63 10.55 1.62
CA ARG A 144 3.94 9.31 0.92
C ARG A 144 5.39 9.27 0.47
N LEU A 145 6.10 8.22 0.83
CA LEU A 145 7.46 7.96 0.35
C LEU A 145 7.52 6.55 -0.24
N PHE A 146 7.64 6.47 -1.56
CA PHE A 146 7.85 5.24 -2.31
C PHE A 146 9.34 4.94 -2.45
N GLY A 147 9.73 3.67 -2.45
CA GLY A 147 11.12 3.28 -2.66
C GLY A 147 11.32 1.77 -2.74
N ASP A 148 12.58 1.37 -2.84
CA ASP A 148 13.03 -0.03 -2.90
C ASP A 148 13.60 -0.45 -1.55
N LEU A 149 13.04 -1.50 -0.94
CA LEU A 149 13.53 -2.06 0.33
C LEU A 149 14.88 -2.78 0.19
N ASP A 150 15.32 -3.10 -1.03
CA ASP A 150 16.63 -3.69 -1.29
C ASP A 150 17.73 -2.63 -1.45
N ASP A 151 17.37 -1.35 -1.56
CA ASP A 151 18.32 -0.24 -1.54
C ASP A 151 18.57 0.22 -0.10
N GLU A 152 19.59 -0.33 0.53
CA GLU A 152 19.95 -0.02 1.92
C GLU A 152 20.29 1.46 2.15
N ASN A 153 20.67 2.20 1.12
CA ASN A 153 20.97 3.62 1.17
C ASN A 153 19.81 4.49 0.66
N GLY A 154 18.76 3.88 0.16
CA GLY A 154 17.57 4.56 -0.35
C GLY A 154 16.81 5.30 0.76
N GLU A 155 16.19 6.41 0.39
CA GLU A 155 15.45 7.28 1.32
C GLU A 155 14.41 6.53 2.14
N LEU A 156 13.69 5.58 1.53
CA LEU A 156 12.68 4.76 2.21
C LEU A 156 13.30 3.92 3.32
N VAL A 157 14.41 3.20 3.04
CA VAL A 157 15.05 2.34 4.04
C VAL A 157 15.67 3.18 5.15
N GLN A 158 16.30 4.31 4.83
CA GLN A 158 16.83 5.23 5.83
C GLN A 158 15.73 5.78 6.74
N LEU A 159 14.56 6.12 6.18
CA LEU A 159 13.40 6.57 6.96
C LEU A 159 12.89 5.46 7.89
N LEU A 160 12.76 4.22 7.41
CA LEU A 160 12.30 3.08 8.21
C LEU A 160 13.31 2.69 9.32
N LYS A 161 14.61 2.93 9.11
CA LYS A 161 15.65 2.77 10.14
C LYS A 161 15.57 3.85 11.22
N SER A 162 15.17 5.06 10.86
CA SER A 162 15.14 6.21 11.77
C SER A 162 13.84 6.34 12.57
N ARG A 163 12.73 5.75 12.10
CA ARG A 163 11.40 5.89 12.72
C ARG A 163 10.75 4.52 12.91
N LYS A 164 10.04 4.37 14.02
CA LYS A 164 9.16 3.22 14.24
C LYS A 164 7.94 3.30 13.32
N PHE A 165 7.38 2.16 13.00
CA PHE A 165 6.20 2.04 12.13
C PHE A 165 5.31 0.86 12.55
N PHE A 166 4.14 0.81 11.98
CA PHE A 166 3.24 -0.35 12.05
C PHE A 166 2.72 -0.67 10.65
N VAL A 167 2.14 -1.86 10.52
CA VAL A 167 1.42 -2.31 9.33
C VAL A 167 -0.02 -2.63 9.72
N LEU A 168 -0.95 -2.44 8.79
CA LEU A 168 -2.35 -2.75 9.05
C LEU A 168 -2.59 -4.26 8.99
N LYS A 169 -3.48 -4.78 9.85
CA LYS A 169 -3.96 -6.18 9.85
C LYS A 169 -2.82 -7.19 9.80
N GLU A 170 -1.88 -7.03 10.72
CA GLU A 170 -0.71 -7.91 10.84
C GLU A 170 -1.11 -9.37 11.07
N ASP A 171 -2.18 -9.59 11.84
CA ASP A 171 -2.77 -10.87 12.18
C ASP A 171 -3.25 -11.70 10.97
N GLU A 172 -3.49 -11.03 9.84
CA GLU A 172 -3.80 -11.70 8.56
C GLU A 172 -2.59 -12.38 7.89
N GLY A 173 -1.38 -12.18 8.41
CA GLY A 173 -0.16 -12.84 7.97
C GLY A 173 0.29 -12.51 6.54
N THR A 174 -0.23 -11.45 5.95
CA THR A 174 -0.01 -11.10 4.53
C THR A 174 1.35 -10.45 4.24
N VAL A 175 2.09 -10.05 5.26
CA VAL A 175 3.37 -9.30 5.17
C VAL A 175 3.23 -8.09 4.22
N PRO A 176 2.46 -7.05 4.63
CA PRO A 176 2.20 -5.88 3.80
C PRO A 176 3.45 -5.00 3.65
N LYS A 177 3.54 -4.29 2.53
CA LYS A 177 4.62 -3.34 2.21
C LYS A 177 4.14 -1.88 2.19
N LEU A 178 3.15 -1.57 2.99
CA LEU A 178 2.68 -0.22 3.28
C LEU A 178 2.90 0.04 4.77
N PHE A 179 3.83 0.93 5.09
CA PHE A 179 4.30 1.19 6.44
C PHE A 179 3.72 2.52 6.93
N TYR A 180 3.05 2.49 8.07
CA TYR A 180 2.52 3.69 8.72
C TYR A 180 3.50 4.14 9.80
N LEU A 181 4.10 5.31 9.63
CA LEU A 181 5.10 5.83 10.57
C LEU A 181 4.45 6.25 11.87
N VAL A 182 5.02 5.80 12.98
CA VAL A 182 4.56 6.21 14.32
C VAL A 182 4.91 7.67 14.54
N PRO A 183 4.02 8.46 15.17
CA PRO A 183 4.32 9.83 15.57
C PRO A 183 5.54 9.89 16.47
N GLU A 184 6.41 10.87 16.26
CA GLU A 184 7.59 11.07 17.10
C GLU A 184 7.24 11.42 18.55
N GLN A 185 6.06 11.97 18.79
CA GLN A 185 5.65 12.54 20.06
C GLN A 185 4.81 11.61 20.95
N ASP A 186 4.13 10.59 20.40
CA ASP A 186 3.29 9.69 21.18
C ASP A 186 3.01 8.36 20.48
N GLU A 187 3.75 7.31 20.84
CA GLU A 187 3.54 5.94 20.33
C GLU A 187 2.17 5.39 20.73
N ASN A 188 1.65 5.75 21.92
CA ASN A 188 0.35 5.28 22.40
C ASN A 188 -0.81 5.92 21.63
N PHE A 189 -0.60 7.10 21.07
CA PHE A 189 -1.58 7.78 20.24
C PHE A 189 -1.80 7.04 18.91
N ALA A 190 -0.73 6.60 18.27
CA ALA A 190 -0.81 5.82 17.03
C ALA A 190 -1.65 4.55 17.22
N ILE A 191 -1.44 3.82 18.31
CA ILE A 191 -2.15 2.56 18.61
C ILE A 191 -3.63 2.81 18.85
N ARG A 192 -4.00 3.87 19.57
CA ARG A 192 -5.40 4.19 19.86
C ARG A 192 -6.17 4.65 18.64
N SER A 193 -5.53 5.47 17.81
CA SER A 193 -6.20 6.09 16.66
C SER A 193 -6.56 5.11 15.53
N ILE A 194 -6.01 3.88 15.55
CA ILE A 194 -6.27 2.86 14.53
C ILE A 194 -7.27 1.80 15.03
N GLY A 195 -7.61 1.81 16.32
CA GLY A 195 -8.63 0.95 16.91
C GLY A 195 -8.27 -0.54 16.97
N HIS A 196 -6.99 -0.91 16.88
CA HIS A 196 -6.52 -2.30 16.89
C HIS A 196 -5.30 -2.47 17.79
N ASN A 197 -5.09 -3.69 18.29
CA ASN A 197 -3.84 -4.14 18.91
C ASN A 197 -2.73 -4.22 17.85
N THR A 198 -2.30 -3.08 17.34
CA THR A 198 -1.31 -2.99 16.27
C THR A 198 0.08 -3.00 16.90
N LYS A 199 0.91 -3.95 16.50
CA LYS A 199 2.30 -4.00 16.93
C LYS A 199 3.11 -2.92 16.24
N ILE A 200 3.93 -2.22 17.02
CA ILE A 200 4.89 -1.24 16.52
C ILE A 200 6.23 -1.95 16.31
N TYR A 201 6.86 -1.67 15.21
CA TYR A 201 8.12 -2.25 14.77
C TYR A 201 9.22 -1.21 14.59
N THR A 202 10.43 -1.64 14.86
CA THR A 202 11.64 -1.06 14.27
C THR A 202 11.96 -1.77 12.96
N TRP A 203 12.81 -1.16 12.13
CA TRP A 203 13.26 -1.79 10.89
C TRP A 203 13.95 -3.14 11.13
N ASP A 204 14.80 -3.23 12.13
CA ASP A 204 15.55 -4.45 12.46
C ASP A 204 14.66 -5.62 12.90
N GLU A 205 13.51 -5.32 13.51
CA GLU A 205 12.51 -6.34 13.87
C GLU A 205 11.68 -6.81 12.67
N PHE A 206 11.38 -5.92 11.72
CA PHE A 206 10.49 -6.23 10.59
C PHE A 206 11.25 -6.75 9.36
N LYS A 207 12.48 -6.30 9.13
CA LYS A 207 13.32 -6.73 7.99
C LYS A 207 13.41 -8.26 7.85
N PRO A 208 13.67 -9.06 8.91
CA PRO A 208 13.70 -10.53 8.78
C PRO A 208 12.37 -11.14 8.32
N ILE A 209 11.24 -10.53 8.68
CA ILE A 209 9.90 -10.97 8.25
C ILE A 209 9.77 -10.77 6.73
N ILE A 210 10.18 -9.60 6.23
CA ILE A 210 10.21 -9.31 4.79
C ILE A 210 11.12 -10.27 4.05
N GLU A 211 12.34 -10.50 4.52
CA GLU A 211 13.32 -11.36 3.86
C GLU A 211 12.82 -12.81 3.76
N LYS A 212 12.23 -13.32 4.83
CA LYS A 212 11.62 -14.66 4.84
C LYS A 212 10.48 -14.77 3.84
N ALA A 213 9.57 -13.81 3.80
CA ALA A 213 8.45 -13.80 2.86
C ALA A 213 8.93 -13.61 1.41
N LYS A 214 9.91 -12.73 1.19
CA LYS A 214 10.56 -12.52 -0.11
C LYS A 214 11.21 -13.80 -0.63
N ALA A 215 11.97 -14.51 0.19
CA ALA A 215 12.60 -15.77 -0.19
C ALA A 215 11.59 -16.82 -0.65
N LYS A 216 10.41 -16.88 -0.02
CA LYS A 216 9.30 -17.77 -0.41
C LYS A 216 8.68 -17.38 -1.76
N ARG A 217 8.56 -16.09 -2.06
CA ARG A 217 7.77 -15.56 -3.19
C ARG A 217 8.61 -15.06 -4.37
N SER A 218 9.87 -14.68 -4.19
CA SER A 218 10.71 -14.14 -5.27
C SER A 218 10.85 -15.04 -6.49
N PRO A 219 10.81 -16.39 -6.39
CA PRO A 219 10.78 -17.26 -7.57
C PRO A 219 9.55 -17.06 -8.46
N GLN A 220 8.47 -16.44 -7.94
CA GLN A 220 7.25 -16.13 -8.68
C GLN A 220 7.31 -14.75 -9.36
N TRP A 221 8.33 -13.93 -9.06
CA TRP A 221 8.48 -12.59 -9.64
C TRP A 221 8.97 -12.70 -11.07
N LYS A 222 8.05 -12.57 -12.02
CA LYS A 222 8.36 -12.65 -13.45
C LYS A 222 8.63 -11.25 -13.99
N SER A 223 9.65 -11.14 -14.86
CA SER A 223 9.74 -10.01 -15.79
C SER A 223 8.53 -10.03 -16.71
N MET A 224 7.90 -8.89 -16.91
CA MET A 224 6.91 -8.73 -17.98
C MET A 224 7.61 -8.71 -19.33
#